data_941153f84b0b7421b0e011ed7367783d
#
_entry.id   941153f84b0b7421b0e011ed7367783d
#
_cell.length_a   1.000
_cell.length_b   1.000
_cell.length_c   1.000
_cell.angle_alpha   90.00
_cell.angle_beta   90.00
_cell.angle_gamma   90.00
#
_symmetry.space_group_name_H-M   'P 1'
#
loop_
_entity.id
_entity.type
_entity.pdbx_description
1 polymer ?
#
loop_
_entity_poly.entity_id
_entity_poly.type
_entity_poly.pdbx_seq_one_letter_code
_entity_poly.pdbx_strand_id
1 'polypeptide(L)'
;MLRVRGPKGEREVPISQWYQGVGKVALAPYELLVKIVIPCDNYVGYTGHYIKYAQRNAMDIATLGVSCLVKLTSDKKMVDDAALAFGVAGPVPMRSPAAEAAVRGLPIGEAIAAIGEAALADVNPRTSWRASKEFRIQLVKELSARALREAARKGGADV
;
A
#
# COMPACT_ATOMS: atom_id res chain seq x y z
N MET A 1 -7.71 7.87 9.54
CA MET A 1 -8.73 8.95 9.54
C MET A 1 -8.06 10.26 9.14
N LEU A 2 -8.74 11.08 8.38
CA LEU A 2 -8.32 12.41 7.97
C LEU A 2 -9.25 13.43 8.61
N ARG A 3 -8.71 14.37 9.36
CA ARG A 3 -9.50 15.43 10.00
C ARG A 3 -9.42 16.68 9.17
N VAL A 4 -10.56 17.19 8.78
CA VAL A 4 -10.71 18.41 7.98
C VAL A 4 -11.45 19.48 8.77
N ARG A 5 -11.12 20.74 8.52
CA ARG A 5 -11.73 21.89 9.16
C ARG A 5 -12.19 22.88 8.11
N GLY A 6 -13.38 23.40 8.27
CA GLY A 6 -13.98 24.44 7.44
C GLY A 6 -14.81 25.42 8.27
N PRO A 7 -15.54 26.36 7.62
CA PRO A 7 -16.35 27.36 8.31
C PRO A 7 -17.45 26.77 9.20
N LYS A 8 -17.86 25.52 8.94
CA LYS A 8 -18.88 24.80 9.72
C LYS A 8 -18.32 23.95 10.85
N GLY A 9 -17.01 24.00 11.11
CA GLY A 9 -16.33 23.20 12.13
C GLY A 9 -15.44 22.11 11.55
N GLU A 10 -15.21 21.05 12.35
CA GLU A 10 -14.37 19.89 11.98
C GLU A 10 -15.22 18.66 11.67
N ARG A 11 -14.72 17.83 10.75
CA ARG A 11 -15.24 16.48 10.48
C ARG A 11 -14.12 15.51 10.20
N GLU A 12 -14.38 14.23 10.33
CA GLU A 12 -13.45 13.17 10.00
C GLU A 12 -13.86 12.43 8.73
N VAL A 13 -12.88 12.08 7.91
CA VAL A 13 -13.06 11.35 6.67
C VAL A 13 -12.17 10.10 6.71
N PRO A 14 -12.73 8.89 6.56
CA PRO A 14 -11.92 7.70 6.37
C PRO A 14 -11.03 7.79 5.14
N ILE A 15 -9.81 7.24 5.19
CA ILE A 15 -8.91 7.25 4.03
C ILE A 15 -9.53 6.54 2.80
N SER A 16 -10.36 5.53 3.01
CA SER A 16 -11.09 4.82 1.96
C SER A 16 -12.11 5.68 1.20
N GLN A 17 -12.54 6.80 1.78
CA GLN A 17 -13.48 7.75 1.19
C GLN A 17 -12.80 9.06 0.76
N TRP A 18 -11.49 9.18 1.00
CA TRP A 18 -10.75 10.41 0.74
C TRP A 18 -10.53 10.68 -0.75
N TYR A 19 -10.03 9.68 -1.46
CA TYR A 19 -9.74 9.82 -2.89
C TYR A 19 -11.00 9.58 -3.72
N GLN A 20 -11.47 10.60 -4.42
CA GLN A 20 -12.67 10.55 -5.27
C GLN A 20 -12.33 10.44 -6.76
N GLY A 21 -11.06 10.47 -7.12
CA GLY A 21 -10.55 10.35 -8.47
C GLY A 21 -9.23 11.09 -8.64
N VAL A 22 -8.73 11.12 -9.87
CA VAL A 22 -7.46 11.80 -10.18
C VAL A 22 -7.56 13.29 -9.86
N GLY A 23 -6.73 13.74 -8.90
CA GLY A 23 -6.73 15.13 -8.45
C GLY A 23 -7.97 15.57 -7.67
N LYS A 24 -8.85 14.62 -7.29
CA LYS A 24 -10.07 14.92 -6.52
C LYS A 24 -10.04 14.22 -5.17
N VAL A 25 -10.34 14.96 -4.13
CA VAL A 25 -10.42 14.47 -2.74
C VAL A 25 -11.72 14.96 -2.09
N ALA A 26 -12.10 14.34 -0.97
CA ALA A 26 -13.32 14.63 -0.22
C ALA A 26 -13.22 15.92 0.62
N LEU A 27 -12.69 17.01 0.02
CA LEU A 27 -12.72 18.36 0.60
C LEU A 27 -13.85 19.16 -0.03
N ALA A 28 -14.65 19.82 0.81
CA ALA A 28 -15.56 20.85 0.36
C ALA A 28 -14.82 22.18 0.12
N PRO A 29 -15.41 23.14 -0.62
CA PRO A 29 -14.87 24.50 -0.70
C PRO A 29 -14.62 25.08 0.70
N TYR A 30 -13.46 25.71 0.88
CA TYR A 30 -13.05 26.35 2.16
C TYR A 30 -12.73 25.35 3.29
N GLU A 31 -12.58 24.05 3.01
CA GLU A 31 -12.04 23.09 3.96
C GLU A 31 -10.54 22.86 3.75
N LEU A 32 -9.85 22.61 4.86
CA LEU A 32 -8.42 22.25 4.89
C LEU A 32 -8.24 20.93 5.60
N LEU A 33 -7.32 20.10 5.10
CA LEU A 33 -6.84 18.94 5.85
C LEU A 33 -5.93 19.44 6.99
N VAL A 34 -6.35 19.22 8.23
CA VAL A 34 -5.61 19.73 9.41
C VAL A 34 -4.86 18.63 10.15
N LYS A 35 -5.29 17.35 10.02
CA LYS A 35 -4.64 16.25 10.73
C LYS A 35 -4.86 14.92 10.01
N ILE A 36 -3.82 14.07 10.05
CA ILE A 36 -3.88 12.65 9.71
C ILE A 36 -3.78 11.87 11.02
N VAL A 37 -4.75 11.01 11.29
CA VAL A 37 -4.81 10.18 12.50
C VAL A 37 -4.67 8.72 12.08
N ILE A 38 -3.62 8.06 12.59
CA ILE A 38 -3.39 6.64 12.41
C ILE A 38 -3.68 5.96 13.74
N PRO A 39 -4.78 5.20 13.88
CA PRO A 39 -5.07 4.44 15.10
C PRO A 39 -3.97 3.43 15.41
N CYS A 40 -3.73 3.18 16.70
CA CYS A 40 -2.70 2.23 17.14
C CYS A 40 -2.89 0.84 16.56
N ASP A 41 -4.13 0.37 16.46
CA ASP A 41 -4.49 -0.95 15.91
C ASP A 41 -4.04 -1.14 14.46
N ASN A 42 -3.78 -0.05 13.73
CA ASN A 42 -3.33 -0.13 12.34
C ASN A 42 -1.81 -0.30 12.18
N TYR A 43 -1.02 -0.24 13.25
CA TYR A 43 0.43 -0.39 13.16
C TYR A 43 1.08 -1.17 14.30
N VAL A 44 0.43 -1.30 15.46
CA VAL A 44 1.00 -2.05 16.58
C VAL A 44 1.08 -3.53 16.23
N GLY A 45 2.27 -4.10 16.38
CA GLY A 45 2.56 -5.50 16.02
C GLY A 45 2.86 -5.73 14.54
N TYR A 46 2.79 -4.68 13.71
CA TYR A 46 3.21 -4.77 12.29
C TYR A 46 4.63 -4.30 12.11
N THR A 47 5.29 -4.90 11.15
CA THR A 47 6.53 -4.38 10.54
C THR A 47 6.26 -4.03 9.09
N GLY A 48 7.02 -3.09 8.55
CA GLY A 48 6.70 -2.58 7.22
C GLY A 48 7.90 -2.24 6.36
N HIS A 49 7.67 -2.26 5.06
CA HIS A 49 8.63 -1.80 4.07
C HIS A 49 7.93 -1.03 2.96
N TYR A 50 8.56 0.06 2.53
CA TYR A 50 8.12 0.87 1.40
C TYR A 50 9.19 0.87 0.31
N ILE A 51 8.76 0.66 -0.92
CA ILE A 51 9.60 0.73 -2.11
C ILE A 51 9.04 1.81 -3.03
N LYS A 52 9.86 2.80 -3.34
CA LYS A 52 9.61 3.75 -4.43
C LYS A 52 10.45 3.32 -5.62
N TYR A 53 9.83 2.79 -6.65
CA TYR A 53 10.51 2.55 -7.91
C TYR A 53 10.43 3.79 -8.78
N ALA A 54 11.59 4.32 -9.18
CA ALA A 54 11.73 5.52 -9.98
C ALA A 54 12.93 5.37 -10.93
N GLN A 55 13.03 6.23 -11.94
CA GLN A 55 14.13 6.19 -12.91
C GLN A 55 15.43 6.78 -12.35
N ARG A 56 15.32 7.64 -11.35
CA ARG A 56 16.45 8.31 -10.67
C ARG A 56 16.34 8.13 -9.17
N ASN A 57 17.49 8.20 -8.48
CA ASN A 57 17.56 8.03 -7.03
C ASN A 57 16.99 9.23 -6.25
N ALA A 58 16.91 10.40 -6.88
CA ALA A 58 16.39 11.62 -6.26
C ALA A 58 15.61 12.45 -7.28
N MET A 59 14.73 13.34 -6.78
CA MET A 59 13.95 14.31 -7.55
C MET A 59 13.20 13.67 -8.73
N ASP A 60 12.55 12.53 -8.48
CA ASP A 60 11.82 11.80 -9.49
C ASP A 60 10.44 11.38 -9.00
N ILE A 61 9.49 11.30 -9.95
CA ILE A 61 8.15 10.79 -9.70
C ILE A 61 8.19 9.26 -9.78
N ALA A 62 7.55 8.60 -8.82
CA ALA A 62 7.48 7.14 -8.81
C ALA A 62 6.86 6.60 -10.11
N THR A 63 7.49 5.59 -10.70
CA THR A 63 6.88 4.71 -11.71
C THR A 63 5.89 3.77 -11.06
N LEU A 64 6.23 3.28 -9.84
CA LEU A 64 5.36 2.54 -8.93
C LEU A 64 5.82 2.78 -7.49
N GLY A 65 4.87 2.95 -6.56
CA GLY A 65 5.11 2.90 -5.12
C GLY A 65 4.44 1.70 -4.52
N VAL A 66 5.12 0.95 -3.66
CA VAL A 66 4.58 -0.22 -2.95
C VAL A 66 4.86 -0.09 -1.46
N SER A 67 3.83 -0.20 -0.65
CA SER A 67 3.93 -0.27 0.81
C SER A 67 3.35 -1.58 1.30
N CYS A 68 4.12 -2.34 2.04
CA CYS A 68 3.67 -3.57 2.67
C CYS A 68 3.87 -3.48 4.18
N LEU A 69 2.81 -3.76 4.93
CA LEU A 69 2.86 -4.06 6.36
C LEU A 69 2.57 -5.54 6.53
N VAL A 70 3.24 -6.18 7.48
CA VAL A 70 2.99 -7.56 7.84
C VAL A 70 3.01 -7.72 9.36
N LYS A 71 2.08 -8.49 9.87
CA LYS A 71 2.06 -9.01 11.21
C LYS A 71 2.33 -10.50 11.14
N LEU A 72 3.31 -10.95 11.90
CA LEU A 72 3.73 -12.35 11.91
C LEU A 72 3.15 -13.06 13.14
N THR A 73 2.97 -14.37 13.04
CA THR A 73 2.71 -15.23 14.19
C THR A 73 3.86 -15.13 15.22
N SER A 74 3.62 -15.57 16.45
CA SER A 74 4.60 -15.47 17.53
C SER A 74 5.91 -16.21 17.23
N ASP A 75 5.83 -17.32 16.50
CA ASP A 75 6.98 -18.12 16.05
C ASP A 75 7.68 -17.55 14.80
N LYS A 76 7.16 -16.44 14.23
CA LYS A 76 7.68 -15.75 13.04
C LYS A 76 7.69 -16.58 11.75
N LYS A 77 6.88 -17.63 11.66
CA LYS A 77 6.87 -18.54 10.51
C LYS A 77 5.74 -18.27 9.53
N MET A 78 4.65 -17.66 9.99
CA MET A 78 3.45 -17.46 9.19
C MET A 78 3.01 -15.99 9.19
N VAL A 79 2.24 -15.62 8.18
CA VAL A 79 1.59 -14.31 8.08
C VAL A 79 0.28 -14.35 8.88
N ASP A 80 0.23 -13.62 10.01
CA ASP A 80 -1.00 -13.42 10.79
C ASP A 80 -1.93 -12.43 10.08
N ASP A 81 -1.39 -11.30 9.64
CA ASP A 81 -2.11 -10.31 8.85
C ASP A 81 -1.16 -9.53 7.93
N ALA A 82 -1.70 -8.97 6.85
CA ALA A 82 -0.94 -8.15 5.92
C ALA A 82 -1.77 -6.99 5.37
N ALA A 83 -1.08 -5.91 5.02
CA ALA A 83 -1.64 -4.77 4.31
C ALA A 83 -0.72 -4.38 3.17
N LEU A 84 -1.23 -4.42 1.94
CA LEU A 84 -0.51 -4.06 0.73
C LEU A 84 -1.17 -2.87 0.05
N ALA A 85 -0.41 -1.82 -0.20
CA ALA A 85 -0.90 -0.61 -0.85
C ALA A 85 0.03 -0.14 -1.97
N PHE A 86 -0.59 0.48 -2.98
CA PHE A 86 0.10 0.96 -4.17
C PHE A 86 -0.13 2.45 -4.41
N GLY A 87 0.91 3.12 -4.88
CA GLY A 87 0.82 4.37 -5.64
C GLY A 87 1.13 4.11 -7.10
N VAL A 88 0.40 4.77 -8.01
CA VAL A 88 0.57 4.67 -9.47
C VAL A 88 0.13 3.33 -10.09
N ALA A 89 -0.45 2.43 -9.34
CA ALA A 89 -1.05 1.18 -9.85
C ALA A 89 -2.53 1.33 -10.26
N GLY A 90 -3.11 2.50 -10.05
CA GLY A 90 -4.47 2.89 -10.41
C GLY A 90 -4.60 4.42 -10.43
N PRO A 91 -5.82 4.95 -10.64
CA PRO A 91 -6.05 6.40 -10.69
C PRO A 91 -5.82 7.12 -9.35
N VAL A 92 -5.87 6.39 -8.24
CA VAL A 92 -5.66 6.88 -6.87
C VAL A 92 -4.78 5.90 -6.08
N PRO A 93 -4.17 6.31 -4.95
CA PRO A 93 -3.55 5.37 -4.02
C PRO A 93 -4.57 4.33 -3.54
N MET A 94 -4.18 3.06 -3.50
CA MET A 94 -5.12 1.97 -3.28
C MET A 94 -4.51 0.83 -2.48
N ARG A 95 -5.37 0.10 -1.76
CA ARG A 95 -5.05 -1.18 -1.11
C ARG A 95 -5.27 -2.33 -2.10
N SER A 96 -4.71 -3.49 -1.76
CA SER A 96 -4.92 -4.74 -2.50
C SER A 96 -5.56 -5.82 -1.61
N PRO A 97 -6.87 -5.79 -1.40
CA PRO A 97 -7.57 -6.77 -0.56
C PRO A 97 -7.39 -8.21 -1.04
N ALA A 98 -7.30 -8.44 -2.35
CA ALA A 98 -7.08 -9.77 -2.91
C ALA A 98 -5.72 -10.34 -2.50
N ALA A 99 -4.65 -9.53 -2.58
CA ALA A 99 -3.33 -9.94 -2.14
C ALA A 99 -3.26 -10.18 -0.63
N GLU A 100 -3.88 -9.30 0.16
CA GLU A 100 -3.94 -9.40 1.61
C GLU A 100 -4.65 -10.67 2.07
N ALA A 101 -5.78 -11.01 1.44
CA ALA A 101 -6.52 -12.24 1.72
C ALA A 101 -5.75 -13.49 1.30
N ALA A 102 -5.05 -13.43 0.16
CA ALA A 102 -4.30 -14.56 -0.38
C ALA A 102 -3.10 -14.97 0.49
N VAL A 103 -2.51 -14.04 1.23
CA VAL A 103 -1.29 -14.34 2.03
C VAL A 103 -1.57 -14.62 3.50
N ARG A 104 -2.75 -14.26 4.02
CA ARG A 104 -3.10 -14.49 5.42
C ARG A 104 -3.14 -15.97 5.74
N GLY A 105 -2.46 -16.36 6.82
CA GLY A 105 -2.37 -17.74 7.27
C GLY A 105 -1.39 -18.61 6.50
N LEU A 106 -0.66 -18.08 5.52
CA LEU A 106 0.36 -18.83 4.79
C LEU A 106 1.73 -18.79 5.49
N PRO A 107 2.55 -19.84 5.30
CA PRO A 107 3.98 -19.75 5.55
C PRO A 107 4.60 -18.59 4.76
N ILE A 108 5.59 -17.90 5.34
CA ILE A 108 6.13 -16.67 4.76
C ILE A 108 6.68 -16.87 3.34
N GLY A 109 7.37 -18.00 3.09
CA GLY A 109 7.90 -18.28 1.76
C GLY A 109 6.82 -18.40 0.69
N GLU A 110 5.70 -19.07 1.02
CA GLU A 110 4.54 -19.20 0.14
C GLU A 110 3.82 -17.86 -0.05
N ALA A 111 3.67 -17.09 1.03
CA ALA A 111 3.09 -15.74 0.98
C ALA A 111 3.88 -14.82 0.05
N ILE A 112 5.22 -14.83 0.12
CA ILE A 112 6.10 -14.05 -0.76
C ILE A 112 5.92 -14.46 -2.23
N ALA A 113 5.77 -15.74 -2.51
CA ALA A 113 5.56 -16.24 -3.87
C ALA A 113 4.16 -15.85 -4.43
N ALA A 114 3.14 -15.81 -3.57
CA ALA A 114 1.75 -15.60 -3.99
C ALA A 114 1.34 -14.13 -4.10
N ILE A 115 1.89 -13.24 -3.25
CA ILE A 115 1.36 -11.87 -3.06
C ILE A 115 1.34 -11.04 -4.34
N GLY A 116 2.36 -11.18 -5.17
CA GLY A 116 2.49 -10.37 -6.39
C GLY A 116 1.45 -10.72 -7.45
N GLU A 117 1.18 -12.00 -7.65
CA GLU A 117 0.18 -12.47 -8.61
C GLU A 117 -1.24 -12.13 -8.12
N ALA A 118 -1.51 -12.36 -6.83
CA ALA A 118 -2.79 -12.04 -6.23
C ALA A 118 -3.13 -10.54 -6.30
N ALA A 119 -2.12 -9.67 -6.23
CA ALA A 119 -2.31 -8.21 -6.33
C ALA A 119 -2.84 -7.76 -7.69
N LEU A 120 -2.68 -8.54 -8.74
CA LEU A 120 -3.14 -8.18 -10.09
C LEU A 120 -4.66 -8.07 -10.18
N ALA A 121 -5.41 -8.72 -9.30
CA ALA A 121 -6.86 -8.63 -9.27
C ALA A 121 -7.38 -7.21 -8.92
N ASP A 122 -6.58 -6.43 -8.20
CA ASP A 122 -7.01 -5.12 -7.69
C ASP A 122 -6.45 -3.94 -8.50
N VAL A 123 -5.40 -4.15 -9.30
CA VAL A 123 -4.67 -3.05 -9.95
C VAL A 123 -5.04 -2.88 -11.42
N ASN A 124 -5.01 -1.64 -11.88
CA ASN A 124 -5.17 -1.31 -13.30
C ASN A 124 -4.27 -0.13 -13.68
N PRO A 125 -2.96 -0.35 -13.76
CA PRO A 125 -2.02 0.70 -14.12
C PRO A 125 -2.21 1.12 -15.58
N ARG A 126 -1.94 2.40 -15.85
CA ARG A 126 -1.98 2.96 -17.20
C ARG A 126 -0.60 2.96 -17.88
N THR A 127 -0.56 2.97 -19.19
CA THR A 127 0.62 3.35 -19.96
C THR A 127 0.83 4.86 -19.85
N SER A 128 2.07 5.29 -19.75
CA SER A 128 2.49 6.70 -19.78
C SER A 128 3.90 6.80 -20.39
N TRP A 129 4.40 8.02 -20.56
CA TRP A 129 5.77 8.23 -21.06
C TRP A 129 6.86 7.66 -20.12
N ARG A 130 6.53 7.41 -18.83
CA ARG A 130 7.48 6.85 -17.86
C ARG A 130 7.57 5.33 -17.92
N ALA A 131 6.48 4.65 -18.26
CA ALA A 131 6.44 3.19 -18.31
C ALA A 131 5.17 2.71 -19.00
N SER A 132 5.25 1.55 -19.65
CA SER A 132 4.08 0.84 -20.18
C SER A 132 3.26 0.20 -19.06
N LYS A 133 2.02 -0.18 -19.37
CA LYS A 133 1.14 -0.93 -18.48
C LYS A 133 1.76 -2.27 -18.09
N GLU A 134 2.31 -2.98 -19.07
CA GLU A 134 2.90 -4.31 -18.92
C GLU A 134 4.10 -4.26 -17.95
N PHE A 135 4.96 -3.26 -18.10
CA PHE A 135 6.08 -3.07 -17.19
C PHE A 135 5.62 -2.77 -15.76
N ARG A 136 4.57 -1.95 -15.59
CA ARG A 136 4.01 -1.69 -14.25
C ARG A 136 3.37 -2.92 -13.63
N ILE A 137 2.73 -3.78 -14.41
CA ILE A 137 2.21 -5.07 -13.95
C ILE A 137 3.36 -5.94 -13.45
N GLN A 138 4.48 -6.01 -14.18
CA GLN A 138 5.65 -6.74 -13.73
C GLN A 138 6.24 -6.13 -12.45
N LEU A 139 6.29 -4.82 -12.34
CA LEU A 139 6.71 -4.14 -11.10
C LEU A 139 5.78 -4.46 -9.91
N VAL A 140 4.46 -4.52 -10.13
CA VAL A 140 3.51 -4.90 -9.07
C VAL A 140 3.85 -6.29 -8.53
N LYS A 141 4.05 -7.28 -9.40
CA LYS A 141 4.41 -8.65 -9.01
C LYS A 141 5.70 -8.67 -8.18
N GLU A 142 6.76 -8.15 -8.74
CA GLU A 142 8.10 -8.25 -8.17
C GLU A 142 8.25 -7.41 -6.88
N LEU A 143 7.77 -6.17 -6.89
CA LEU A 143 7.96 -5.27 -5.76
C LEU A 143 7.05 -5.62 -4.58
N SER A 144 5.89 -6.24 -4.81
CA SER A 144 5.05 -6.76 -3.73
C SER A 144 5.78 -7.89 -2.98
N ALA A 145 6.37 -8.83 -3.71
CA ALA A 145 7.15 -9.92 -3.12
C ALA A 145 8.37 -9.39 -2.34
N ARG A 146 9.11 -8.43 -2.91
CA ARG A 146 10.25 -7.78 -2.23
C ARG A 146 9.82 -7.03 -0.99
N ALA A 147 8.72 -6.26 -1.07
CA ALA A 147 8.24 -5.48 0.07
C ALA A 147 7.78 -6.37 1.22
N LEU A 148 7.09 -7.48 0.94
CA LEU A 148 6.69 -8.45 1.95
C LEU A 148 7.92 -9.13 2.57
N ARG A 149 8.90 -9.58 1.76
CA ARG A 149 10.14 -10.19 2.25
C ARG A 149 10.87 -9.24 3.21
N GLU A 150 11.07 -8.00 2.84
CA GLU A 150 11.77 -7.02 3.68
C GLU A 150 10.97 -6.65 4.94
N ALA A 151 9.64 -6.57 4.85
CA ALA A 151 8.79 -6.36 6.01
C ALA A 151 8.86 -7.54 6.98
N ALA A 152 8.81 -8.79 6.47
CA ALA A 152 8.92 -10.00 7.28
C ALA A 152 10.29 -10.14 7.94
N ARG A 153 11.38 -9.86 7.20
CA ARG A 153 12.73 -9.85 7.73
C ARG A 153 12.89 -8.86 8.91
N LYS A 154 12.32 -7.65 8.79
CA LYS A 154 12.28 -6.67 9.88
C LYS A 154 11.46 -7.15 11.07
N GLY A 155 10.47 -8.01 10.85
CA GLY A 155 9.67 -8.67 11.88
C GLY A 155 10.36 -9.84 12.57
N GLY A 156 11.57 -10.20 12.13
CA GLY A 156 12.38 -11.29 12.69
C GLY A 156 12.16 -12.65 12.01
N ALA A 157 11.57 -12.67 10.81
CA ALA A 157 11.50 -13.88 10.02
C ALA A 157 12.85 -14.18 9.33
N ASP A 158 13.14 -15.45 9.19
CA ASP A 158 14.29 -15.96 8.43
C ASP A 158 13.85 -16.22 6.97
N VAL A 159 14.09 -15.23 6.05
CA VAL A 159 13.64 -15.21 4.64
C VAL A 159 14.59 -14.48 3.71
#